data_dbe06358cb5f86682911449618ce49b3
#
_entry.id   dbe06358cb5f86682911449618ce49b3
#
_cell.length_a   1.000
_cell.length_b   1.000
_cell.length_c   1.000
_cell.angle_alpha   90.00
_cell.angle_beta   90.00
_cell.angle_gamma   90.00
#
_symmetry.space_group_name_H-M   'P 1'
#
loop_
_entity.id
_entity.type
_entity.pdbx_description
1 polymer ?
#
loop_
_entity_poly.entity_id
_entity_poly.type
_entity_poly.pdbx_seq_one_letter_code
_entity_poly.pdbx_strand_id
1 'polypeptide(L)'
;VAAEYPGLLLLSRNEALRAYVDLVLSERGIPVRHFDNAKEGLFWLVDNTPRHILLDEDLDLDPFSVANRIRHVSRLKSVPIAVLIPPSEKLRTTAEVVRVTAIEKPLTREKLFRFLGLPLRSAS
;
A
#
# COMPACT_ATOMS: atom_id res chain seq x y z
N VAL A 1 8.97 17.83 11.66
CA VAL A 1 9.49 17.11 10.48
C VAL A 1 9.06 15.64 10.56
N ALA A 2 8.49 15.14 9.49
CA ALA A 2 8.04 13.76 9.44
C ALA A 2 9.23 12.78 9.42
N ALA A 3 9.09 11.68 10.13
CA ALA A 3 10.11 10.64 10.17
C ALA A 3 10.02 9.76 8.92
N GLU A 4 11.17 9.38 8.36
CA GLU A 4 11.22 8.38 7.30
C GLU A 4 10.94 7.00 7.89
N TYR A 5 10.03 6.27 7.28
CA TYR A 5 9.71 4.91 7.67
C TYR A 5 10.23 3.95 6.58
N PRO A 6 11.14 3.03 6.89
CA PRO A 6 11.82 2.22 5.86
C PRO A 6 11.01 1.03 5.38
N GLY A 7 9.70 1.13 5.37
CA GLY A 7 8.85 0.01 5.02
C GLY A 7 7.55 0.41 4.36
N LEU A 8 6.57 -0.48 4.50
CA LEU A 8 5.26 -0.40 3.86
C LEU A 8 4.21 0.03 4.86
N LEU A 9 3.35 0.99 4.46
CA LEU A 9 2.09 1.24 5.15
C LEU A 9 1.00 0.43 4.45
N LEU A 10 0.28 -0.39 5.20
CA LEU A 10 -0.82 -1.21 4.69
C LEU A 10 -2.11 -0.84 5.40
N LEU A 11 -3.14 -0.49 4.62
CA LEU A 11 -4.47 -0.21 5.16
C LEU A 11 -5.44 -1.26 4.63
N SER A 12 -5.97 -2.10 5.52
CA SER A 12 -6.90 -3.17 5.17
C SER A 12 -7.64 -3.66 6.40
N ARG A 13 -8.92 -3.96 6.24
CA ARG A 13 -9.72 -4.62 7.29
C ARG A 13 -9.54 -6.14 7.27
N ASN A 14 -8.90 -6.66 6.23
CA ASN A 14 -8.72 -8.10 6.07
C ASN A 14 -7.51 -8.57 6.89
N GLU A 15 -7.78 -9.21 8.01
CA GLU A 15 -6.75 -9.69 8.93
C GLU A 15 -5.81 -10.70 8.27
N ALA A 16 -6.35 -11.60 7.45
CA ALA A 16 -5.53 -12.60 6.76
C ALA A 16 -4.55 -11.94 5.78
N LEU A 17 -5.01 -10.90 5.09
CA LEU A 17 -4.14 -10.15 4.17
C LEU A 17 -3.00 -9.47 4.93
N ARG A 18 -3.32 -8.83 6.06
CA ARG A 18 -2.30 -8.17 6.87
C ARG A 18 -1.25 -9.17 7.35
N ALA A 19 -1.70 -10.33 7.83
CA ALA A 19 -0.79 -11.37 8.30
C ALA A 19 0.09 -11.89 7.17
N TYR A 20 -0.47 -12.08 6.00
CA TYR A 20 0.27 -12.55 4.82
C TYR A 20 1.37 -11.56 4.41
N VAL A 21 1.01 -10.30 4.29
CA VAL A 21 1.97 -9.25 3.89
C VAL A 21 3.09 -9.13 4.92
N ASP A 22 2.74 -9.14 6.19
CA ASP A 22 3.72 -9.05 7.27
C ASP A 22 4.71 -10.23 7.22
N LEU A 23 4.20 -11.44 7.04
CA LEU A 23 5.02 -12.64 6.95
C LEU A 23 5.98 -12.57 5.75
N VAL A 24 5.44 -12.24 4.57
CA VAL A 24 6.24 -12.21 3.33
C VAL A 24 7.34 -11.15 3.41
N LEU A 25 7.03 -9.97 3.93
CA LEU A 25 8.01 -8.90 4.00
C LEU A 25 9.01 -9.06 5.15
N SER A 26 8.62 -9.75 6.22
CA SER A 26 9.56 -10.03 7.31
C SER A 26 10.72 -10.90 6.83
N GLU A 27 10.52 -11.75 5.83
CA GLU A 27 11.58 -12.54 5.23
C GLU A 27 12.68 -11.69 4.60
N ARG A 28 12.35 -10.48 4.21
CA ARG A 28 13.28 -9.53 3.59
C ARG A 28 13.69 -8.41 4.55
N GLY A 29 13.29 -8.50 5.81
CA GLY A 29 13.60 -7.48 6.80
C GLY A 29 12.91 -6.15 6.55
N ILE A 30 11.77 -6.15 5.82
CA ILE A 30 11.02 -4.95 5.53
C ILE A 30 9.91 -4.79 6.55
N PRO A 31 9.89 -3.71 7.33
CA PRO A 31 8.84 -3.50 8.32
C PRO A 31 7.53 -3.12 7.64
N VAL A 32 6.43 -3.53 8.27
CA VAL A 32 5.08 -3.21 7.80
C VAL A 32 4.33 -2.54 8.94
N ARG A 33 3.81 -1.35 8.66
CA ARG A 33 2.88 -0.68 9.56
C ARG A 33 1.48 -0.85 8.99
N HIS A 34 0.57 -1.40 9.76
CA HIS A 34 -0.78 -1.61 9.25
C HIS A 34 -1.84 -1.06 10.21
N PHE A 35 -2.95 -0.65 9.61
CA PHE A 35 -4.14 -0.21 10.32
C PHE A 35 -5.36 -0.81 9.62
N ASP A 36 -6.42 -1.01 10.36
CA ASP A 36 -7.66 -1.57 9.82
C ASP A 36 -8.68 -0.52 9.38
N ASN A 37 -8.28 0.75 9.43
CA ASN A 37 -9.14 1.85 8.99
C ASN A 37 -8.31 2.99 8.41
N ALA A 38 -8.96 3.80 7.57
CA ALA A 38 -8.29 4.87 6.86
C ALA A 38 -7.88 6.01 7.79
N LYS A 39 -8.72 6.33 8.78
CA LYS A 39 -8.46 7.45 9.69
C LYS A 39 -7.13 7.31 10.41
N GLU A 40 -6.89 6.15 11.01
CA GLU A 40 -5.64 5.91 11.73
C GLU A 40 -4.44 5.93 10.80
N GLY A 41 -4.59 5.38 9.60
CA GLY A 41 -3.53 5.41 8.60
C GLY A 41 -3.18 6.82 8.17
N LEU A 42 -4.18 7.64 7.90
CA LEU A 42 -3.97 9.04 7.51
C LEU A 42 -3.35 9.84 8.65
N PHE A 43 -3.77 9.58 9.88
CA PHE A 43 -3.20 10.24 11.04
C PHE A 43 -1.72 9.90 11.21
N TRP A 44 -1.38 8.63 11.04
CA TRP A 44 0.02 8.19 11.10
C TRP A 44 0.88 8.87 10.03
N LEU A 45 0.32 9.10 8.85
CA LEU A 45 1.04 9.76 7.74
C LEU A 45 1.35 11.24 8.02
N VAL A 46 0.72 11.84 9.01
CA VAL A 46 1.06 13.21 9.42
C VAL A 46 2.52 13.28 9.88
N ASP A 47 2.96 12.26 10.59
CA ASP A 47 4.29 12.24 11.20
C ASP A 47 5.26 11.25 10.56
N ASN A 48 4.86 10.51 9.53
CA ASN A 48 5.68 9.46 8.96
C ASN A 48 5.58 9.44 7.44
N THR A 49 6.71 9.16 6.79
CA THR A 49 6.78 9.00 5.34
C THR A 49 7.26 7.58 5.02
N PRO A 50 6.34 6.67 4.65
CA PRO A 50 6.74 5.31 4.28
C PRO A 50 7.36 5.28 2.89
N ARG A 51 8.03 4.19 2.57
CA ARG A 51 8.59 3.99 1.22
C ARG A 51 7.52 3.59 0.21
N HIS A 52 6.48 2.89 0.66
CA HIS A 52 5.38 2.42 -0.18
C HIS A 52 4.09 2.42 0.62
N ILE A 53 2.97 2.56 -0.07
CA ILE A 53 1.64 2.51 0.55
C ILE A 53 0.80 1.49 -0.23
N LEU A 54 0.16 0.58 0.49
CA LEU A 54 -0.74 -0.41 -0.09
C LEU A 54 -2.11 -0.26 0.56
N LEU A 55 -3.12 -0.01 -0.27
CA LEU A 55 -4.51 0.16 0.18
C LEU A 55 -5.34 -1.00 -0.35
N ASP A 56 -6.11 -1.63 0.53
CA ASP A 56 -7.01 -2.70 0.16
C ASP A 56 -8.38 -2.12 -0.20
N GLU A 57 -9.07 -2.75 -1.14
CA GLU A 57 -10.48 -2.40 -1.41
C GLU A 57 -11.35 -2.65 -0.17
N ASP A 58 -10.98 -3.63 0.66
CA ASP A 58 -11.66 -3.90 1.93
C ASP A 58 -11.16 -2.93 2.99
N LEU A 59 -11.71 -1.75 2.97
CA LEU A 59 -11.38 -0.66 3.86
C LEU A 59 -12.69 0.07 4.19
N ASP A 60 -12.70 0.81 5.29
CA ASP A 60 -13.88 1.57 5.73
C ASP A 60 -14.22 2.76 4.83
N LEU A 61 -13.25 3.24 4.06
CA LEU A 61 -13.44 4.31 3.07
C LEU A 61 -12.99 3.81 1.70
N ASP A 62 -13.49 4.47 0.65
CA ASP A 62 -13.04 4.16 -0.71
C ASP A 62 -11.53 4.36 -0.82
N PRO A 63 -10.78 3.31 -1.19
CA PRO A 63 -9.32 3.40 -1.24
C PRO A 63 -8.81 4.41 -2.25
N PHE A 64 -9.53 4.64 -3.35
CA PHE A 64 -9.12 5.65 -4.33
C PHE A 64 -9.28 7.07 -3.79
N SER A 65 -10.31 7.30 -2.98
CA SER A 65 -10.47 8.59 -2.30
C SER A 65 -9.36 8.81 -1.29
N VAL A 66 -8.98 7.77 -0.56
CA VAL A 66 -7.87 7.84 0.39
C VAL A 66 -6.57 8.14 -0.35
N ALA A 67 -6.32 7.44 -1.45
CA ALA A 67 -5.12 7.64 -2.26
C ALA A 67 -5.05 9.07 -2.81
N ASN A 68 -6.16 9.57 -3.31
CA ASN A 68 -6.23 10.94 -3.82
C ASN A 68 -5.88 11.96 -2.73
N ARG A 69 -6.38 11.74 -1.54
CA ARG A 69 -6.10 12.58 -0.38
C ARG A 69 -4.61 12.59 -0.04
N ILE A 70 -3.98 11.41 -0.06
CA ILE A 70 -2.55 11.28 0.17
C ILE A 70 -1.76 12.03 -0.90
N ARG A 71 -2.17 11.93 -2.16
CA ARG A 71 -1.50 12.61 -3.28
C ARG A 71 -1.50 14.12 -3.17
N HIS A 72 -2.43 14.70 -2.41
CA HIS A 72 -2.49 16.15 -2.20
C HIS A 72 -1.53 16.65 -1.12
N VAL A 73 -0.88 15.77 -0.40
CA VAL A 73 0.15 16.13 0.58
C VAL A 73 1.48 16.19 -0.15
N SER A 74 2.09 17.37 -0.24
CA SER A 74 3.32 17.58 -0.99
C SER A 74 4.42 16.58 -0.67
N ARG A 75 4.63 16.32 0.61
CA ARG A 75 5.65 15.40 1.10
C ARG A 75 5.44 13.97 0.62
N LEU A 76 4.18 13.61 0.33
CA LEU A 76 3.81 12.23 -0.03
C LEU A 76 3.57 12.04 -1.53
N LYS A 77 3.76 13.09 -2.34
CA LYS A 77 3.49 13.05 -3.78
C LYS A 77 4.21 11.96 -4.53
N SER A 78 5.43 11.65 -4.13
CA SER A 78 6.29 10.70 -4.83
C SER A 78 6.27 9.29 -4.22
N VAL A 79 5.55 9.11 -3.12
CA VAL A 79 5.48 7.79 -2.50
C VAL A 79 4.62 6.87 -3.37
N PRO A 80 5.15 5.72 -3.80
CA PRO A 80 4.35 4.79 -4.59
C PRO A 80 3.16 4.26 -3.79
N ILE A 81 1.99 4.33 -4.40
CA ILE A 81 0.74 3.84 -3.81
C ILE A 81 0.15 2.77 -4.73
N ALA A 82 -0.23 1.64 -4.16
CA ALA A 82 -0.98 0.62 -4.88
C ALA A 82 -2.32 0.39 -4.20
N VAL A 83 -3.33 0.06 -4.99
CA VAL A 83 -4.65 -0.33 -4.50
C VAL A 83 -4.92 -1.76 -4.95
N LEU A 84 -5.28 -2.62 -4.01
CA LEU A 84 -5.68 -4.00 -4.29
C LEU A 84 -7.14 -4.00 -4.71
N ILE A 85 -7.41 -4.50 -5.91
CA ILE A 85 -8.74 -4.48 -6.51
C ILE A 85 -9.14 -5.86 -7.02
N PRO A 86 -10.45 -6.15 -7.16
CA PRO A 86 -10.86 -7.30 -7.95
C PRO A 86 -10.54 -7.03 -9.43
N PRO A 87 -10.51 -8.03 -10.29
CA PRO A 87 -10.33 -7.80 -11.73
C PRO A 87 -11.44 -6.90 -12.26
N SER A 88 -11.08 -5.70 -12.73
CA SER A 88 -12.03 -4.71 -13.21
C SER A 88 -11.32 -3.65 -14.05
N GLU A 89 -11.73 -3.53 -15.30
CA GLU A 89 -11.22 -2.47 -16.17
C GLU A 89 -11.53 -1.08 -15.65
N LYS A 90 -12.74 -0.91 -15.12
CA LYS A 90 -13.17 0.36 -14.55
C LYS A 90 -12.28 0.79 -13.40
N LEU A 91 -11.97 -0.14 -12.50
CA LEU A 91 -11.11 0.17 -11.35
C LEU A 91 -9.67 0.43 -11.77
N ARG A 92 -9.17 -0.28 -12.79
CA ARG A 92 -7.84 0.00 -13.33
C ARG A 92 -7.77 1.41 -13.92
N THR A 93 -8.81 1.82 -14.64
CA THR A 93 -8.87 3.18 -15.18
C THR A 93 -8.91 4.22 -14.07
N THR A 94 -9.69 3.95 -13.01
CA THR A 94 -9.73 4.85 -11.84
C THR A 94 -8.34 5.00 -11.23
N ALA A 95 -7.60 3.90 -11.14
CA ALA A 95 -6.23 3.92 -10.61
C ALA A 95 -5.32 4.84 -11.43
N GLU A 96 -5.42 4.79 -12.74
CA GLU A 96 -4.63 5.66 -13.62
C GLU A 96 -4.95 7.13 -13.38
N VAL A 97 -6.24 7.45 -13.23
CA VAL A 97 -6.67 8.83 -12.98
C VAL A 97 -6.11 9.35 -11.67
N VAL A 98 -6.08 8.53 -10.64
CA VAL A 98 -5.61 8.90 -9.30
C VAL A 98 -4.08 8.79 -9.20
N ARG A 99 -3.43 8.23 -10.20
CA ARG A 99 -1.97 8.03 -10.26
C ARG A 99 -1.48 7.03 -9.22
N VAL A 100 -2.15 5.90 -9.15
CA VAL A 100 -1.75 4.79 -8.29
C VAL A 100 -1.65 3.52 -9.12
N THR A 101 -0.95 2.53 -8.58
CA THR A 101 -0.83 1.23 -9.21
C THR A 101 -2.03 0.38 -8.80
N ALA A 102 -2.69 -0.25 -9.77
CA ALA A 102 -3.72 -1.23 -9.48
C ALA A 102 -3.08 -2.61 -9.40
N ILE A 103 -3.34 -3.33 -8.32
CA ILE A 103 -2.91 -4.73 -8.18
C ILE A 103 -4.16 -5.57 -8.07
N GLU A 104 -4.35 -6.49 -9.00
CA GLU A 104 -5.52 -7.37 -9.00
C GLU A 104 -5.35 -8.49 -7.98
N LYS A 105 -6.41 -8.73 -7.22
CA LYS A 105 -6.45 -9.86 -6.28
C LYS A 105 -6.52 -11.19 -7.04
N PRO A 106 -5.97 -12.26 -6.49
CA PRO A 106 -5.32 -12.33 -5.17
C PRO A 106 -3.93 -11.70 -5.18
N LEU A 107 -3.56 -11.10 -4.05
CA LEU A 107 -2.20 -10.60 -3.89
C LEU A 107 -1.26 -11.80 -3.76
N THR A 108 -0.24 -11.83 -4.61
CA THR A 108 0.80 -12.85 -4.54
C THR A 108 2.12 -12.21 -4.14
N ARG A 109 3.04 -13.04 -3.67
CA ARG A 109 4.40 -12.61 -3.37
C ARG A 109 5.02 -11.90 -4.57
N GLU A 110 4.83 -12.46 -5.76
CA GLU A 110 5.35 -11.90 -7.00
C GLU A 110 4.80 -10.49 -7.27
N LYS A 111 3.49 -10.32 -7.16
CA LYS A 111 2.86 -9.02 -7.39
C LYS A 111 3.33 -7.99 -6.36
N LEU A 112 3.44 -8.40 -5.10
CA LEU A 112 3.89 -7.52 -4.04
C LEU A 112 5.34 -7.08 -4.27
N PHE A 113 6.23 -8.02 -4.56
CA PHE A 113 7.65 -7.71 -4.78
C PHE A 113 7.84 -6.84 -6.02
N ARG A 114 7.05 -7.06 -7.06
CA ARG A 114 7.11 -6.23 -8.27
C ARG A 114 6.75 -4.78 -7.93
N PHE A 115 5.70 -4.58 -7.14
CA PHE A 115 5.32 -3.24 -6.70
C PHE A 115 6.43 -2.59 -5.87
N LEU A 116 7.07 -3.34 -4.99
CA LEU A 116 8.13 -2.82 -4.12
C LEU A 116 9.47 -2.69 -4.84
N GLY A 117 9.57 -3.14 -6.07
CA GLY A 117 10.83 -3.09 -6.81
C GLY A 117 11.88 -4.09 -6.30
N LEU A 118 11.43 -5.17 -5.71
CA LEU A 118 12.31 -6.19 -5.13
C LEU A 118 12.44 -7.40 -6.07
N PRO A 119 13.62 -8.05 -6.10
CA PRO A 119 13.75 -9.31 -6.83
C PRO A 119 12.93 -10.41 -6.15
N LEU A 120 12.41 -11.33 -6.94
CA LEU A 120 11.61 -12.46 -6.42
C LEU A 120 12.44 -13.42 -5.58
N ARG A 121 13.75 -13.50 -5.86
CA ARG A 121 14.67 -14.35 -5.12
C ARG A 121 15.60 -13.52 -4.29
N SER A 122 15.94 -14.05 -3.12
CA SER A 122 17.01 -13.47 -2.34
C SER A 122 18.30 -13.61 -3.13
N ALA A 123 19.13 -12.58 -3.11
CA ALA A 123 20.48 -12.69 -3.63
C ALA A 123 21.23 -13.67 -2.73
N SER A 124 21.78 -14.68 -3.31
CA SER A 124 22.54 -15.69 -2.56
C SER A 124 23.96 -15.73 -3.06
#